data_75e89e553ba1016ad34666abe90be1d4
#
_entry.id   75e89e553ba1016ad34666abe90be1d4
#
_cell.length_a   1.000
_cell.length_b   1.000
_cell.length_c   1.000
_cell.angle_alpha   90.00
_cell.angle_beta   90.00
_cell.angle_gamma   90.00
#
_symmetry.space_group_name_H-M   'P 1'
#
loop_
_entity.id
_entity.type
_entity.pdbx_description
1 polymer ?
#
loop_
_entity_poly.entity_id
_entity_poly.type
_entity_poly.pdbx_seq_one_letter_code
_entity_poly.pdbx_strand_id
1 'polypeptide(L)'
;MSREIKNILIRDLTDQDNETLRAIMKETGCFQASKAIMRAAYSFLRMSVLAKQQGERIKELEAENHVLRRNATQIVEYSKKLDLVLSKTRK
;
A
#
# COMPACT_ATOMS: atom_id res chain seq x y z
N MET A 1 -21.38 3.56 -26.97
CA MET A 1 -22.07 2.64 -26.03
C MET A 1 -21.28 1.39 -25.81
N SER A 2 -21.03 1.06 -24.58
CA SER A 2 -20.36 -0.19 -24.24
C SER A 2 -21.32 -1.36 -24.41
N ARG A 3 -20.81 -2.45 -24.95
CA ARG A 3 -21.59 -3.69 -25.04
C ARG A 3 -21.61 -4.36 -23.69
N GLU A 4 -22.77 -4.85 -23.30
CA GLU A 4 -22.90 -5.65 -22.11
C GLU A 4 -22.19 -6.99 -22.26
N ILE A 5 -21.35 -7.33 -21.29
CA ILE A 5 -20.65 -8.62 -21.27
C ILE A 5 -21.51 -9.58 -20.46
N LYS A 6 -22.02 -10.62 -21.12
CA LYS A 6 -22.88 -11.61 -20.47
C LYS A 6 -22.13 -12.86 -20.03
N ASN A 7 -21.16 -13.28 -20.84
CA ASN A 7 -20.41 -14.50 -20.59
C ASN A 7 -18.93 -14.31 -20.87
N ILE A 8 -18.11 -14.98 -20.09
CA ILE A 8 -16.66 -15.05 -20.28
C ILE A 8 -16.29 -16.53 -20.33
N LEU A 9 -15.52 -16.89 -21.36
CA LEU A 9 -15.05 -18.26 -21.53
C LEU A 9 -13.53 -18.27 -21.48
N ILE A 10 -12.98 -19.07 -20.58
CA ILE A 10 -11.55 -19.27 -20.44
C ILE A 10 -11.24 -20.72 -20.79
N ARG A 11 -10.34 -20.91 -21.77
CA ARG A 11 -9.97 -22.24 -22.27
C ARG A 11 -8.47 -22.46 -22.14
N ASP A 12 -8.09 -23.71 -22.35
CA ASP A 12 -6.69 -24.14 -22.46
C ASP A 12 -5.88 -23.78 -21.21
N LEU A 13 -6.46 -24.11 -20.06
CA LEU A 13 -5.84 -23.86 -18.77
C LEU A 13 -4.62 -24.75 -18.57
N THR A 14 -3.51 -24.14 -18.18
CA THR A 14 -2.29 -24.87 -17.79
C THR A 14 -2.44 -25.42 -16.38
N ASP A 15 -1.50 -26.26 -15.97
CA ASP A 15 -1.47 -26.78 -14.60
C ASP A 15 -1.32 -25.62 -13.59
N GLN A 16 -0.50 -24.63 -13.94
CA GLN A 16 -0.33 -23.44 -13.10
C GLN A 16 -1.63 -22.63 -12.99
N ASP A 17 -2.37 -22.52 -14.09
CA ASP A 17 -3.68 -21.83 -14.09
C ASP A 17 -4.66 -22.57 -13.17
N ASN A 18 -4.66 -23.90 -13.20
CA ASN A 18 -5.51 -24.71 -12.32
C ASN A 18 -5.14 -24.53 -10.86
N GLU A 19 -3.87 -24.50 -10.53
CA GLU A 19 -3.41 -24.24 -9.17
C GLU A 19 -3.85 -22.86 -8.69
N THR A 20 -3.71 -21.85 -9.55
CA THR A 20 -4.12 -20.48 -9.25
C THR A 20 -5.62 -20.41 -8.98
N LEU A 21 -6.43 -21.06 -9.83
CA LEU A 21 -7.88 -21.09 -9.65
C LEU A 21 -8.28 -21.78 -8.36
N ARG A 22 -7.64 -22.89 -8.00
CA ARG A 22 -7.90 -23.58 -6.74
C ARG A 22 -7.56 -22.71 -5.54
N ALA A 23 -6.44 -21.97 -5.61
CA ALA A 23 -6.06 -21.05 -4.56
C ALA A 23 -7.09 -19.91 -4.41
N ILE A 24 -7.55 -19.35 -5.53
CA ILE A 24 -8.58 -18.30 -5.54
C ILE A 24 -9.90 -18.84 -4.95
N MET A 25 -10.30 -20.05 -5.34
CA MET A 25 -11.51 -20.69 -4.82
C MET A 25 -11.41 -20.87 -3.31
N LYS A 26 -10.27 -21.28 -2.81
CA LYS A 26 -10.02 -21.46 -1.37
C LYS A 26 -10.09 -20.13 -0.64
N GLU A 27 -9.42 -19.11 -1.15
CA GLU A 27 -9.37 -17.76 -0.53
C GLU A 27 -10.76 -17.10 -0.51
N THR A 28 -11.52 -17.24 -1.58
CA THR A 28 -12.85 -16.63 -1.69
C THR A 28 -13.95 -17.45 -1.02
N GLY A 29 -13.67 -18.71 -0.71
CA GLY A 29 -14.68 -19.64 -0.19
C GLY A 29 -15.72 -20.05 -1.23
N CYS A 30 -15.43 -19.86 -2.52
CA CYS A 30 -16.34 -20.21 -3.61
C CYS A 30 -16.01 -21.57 -4.18
N PHE A 31 -17.04 -22.40 -4.37
CA PHE A 31 -16.88 -23.73 -4.95
C PHE A 31 -16.91 -23.72 -6.46
N GLN A 32 -17.41 -22.65 -7.07
CA GLN A 32 -17.46 -22.50 -8.52
C GLN A 32 -16.35 -21.55 -8.98
N ALA A 33 -15.58 -21.99 -9.97
CA ALA A 33 -14.46 -21.22 -10.48
C ALA A 33 -14.89 -19.85 -11.04
N SER A 34 -16.01 -19.80 -11.76
CA SER A 34 -16.51 -18.54 -12.32
C SER A 34 -16.85 -17.51 -11.25
N LYS A 35 -17.50 -17.95 -10.18
CA LYS A 35 -17.83 -17.07 -9.05
C LYS A 35 -16.58 -16.61 -8.31
N ALA A 36 -15.62 -17.53 -8.14
CA ALA A 36 -14.34 -17.22 -7.50
C ALA A 36 -13.57 -16.16 -8.28
N ILE A 37 -13.52 -16.29 -9.60
CA ILE A 37 -12.88 -15.32 -10.50
C ILE A 37 -13.54 -13.95 -10.38
N MET A 38 -14.87 -13.90 -10.38
CA MET A 38 -15.57 -12.62 -10.25
C MET A 38 -15.32 -11.96 -8.91
N ARG A 39 -15.32 -12.72 -7.82
CA ARG A 39 -14.97 -12.18 -6.50
C ARG A 39 -13.53 -11.66 -6.45
N ALA A 40 -12.60 -12.40 -7.06
CA ALA A 40 -11.22 -11.99 -7.15
C ALA A 40 -11.09 -10.69 -7.96
N ALA A 41 -11.84 -10.55 -9.04
CA ALA A 41 -11.86 -9.33 -9.84
C ALA A 41 -12.36 -8.13 -9.04
N TYR A 42 -13.45 -8.26 -8.31
CA TYR A 42 -13.96 -7.20 -7.42
C TYR A 42 -12.92 -6.83 -6.35
N SER A 43 -12.30 -7.83 -5.75
CA SER A 43 -11.26 -7.62 -4.75
C SER A 43 -10.05 -6.91 -5.33
N PHE A 44 -9.65 -7.29 -6.55
CA PHE A 44 -8.54 -6.64 -7.24
C PHE A 44 -8.79 -5.15 -7.43
N LEU A 45 -9.97 -4.78 -7.92
CA LEU A 45 -10.31 -3.36 -8.12
C LEU A 45 -10.31 -2.59 -6.81
N ARG A 46 -10.89 -3.17 -5.76
CA ARG A 46 -10.93 -2.56 -4.44
C ARG A 46 -9.52 -2.37 -3.88
N MET A 47 -8.70 -3.41 -3.98
CA MET A 47 -7.32 -3.38 -3.50
C MET A 47 -6.46 -2.39 -4.29
N SER A 48 -6.71 -2.23 -5.59
CA SER A 48 -6.01 -1.25 -6.42
C SER A 48 -6.25 0.17 -5.95
N VAL A 49 -7.51 0.50 -5.63
CA VAL A 49 -7.87 1.81 -5.08
C VAL A 49 -7.20 2.02 -3.72
N LEU A 50 -7.30 1.00 -2.86
CA LEU A 50 -6.70 1.06 -1.52
C LEU A 50 -5.18 1.23 -1.58
N ALA A 51 -4.52 0.48 -2.45
CA ALA A 51 -3.07 0.57 -2.63
C ALA A 51 -2.64 1.97 -3.07
N LYS A 52 -3.42 2.58 -3.96
CA LYS A 52 -3.19 3.94 -4.42
C LYS A 52 -3.29 4.94 -3.26
N GLN A 53 -4.35 4.83 -2.48
CA GLN A 53 -4.58 5.70 -1.32
C GLN A 53 -3.48 5.53 -0.28
N GLN A 54 -3.09 4.29 0.00
CA GLN A 54 -2.01 3.98 0.93
C GLN A 54 -0.67 4.52 0.44
N GLY A 55 -0.40 4.42 -0.87
CA GLY A 55 0.81 4.97 -1.47
C GLY A 55 0.89 6.48 -1.31
N GLU A 56 -0.20 7.19 -1.52
CA GLU A 56 -0.30 8.62 -1.31
C GLU A 56 -0.08 8.98 0.16
N ARG A 57 -0.70 8.23 1.07
CA ARG A 57 -0.54 8.46 2.51
C ARG A 57 0.90 8.21 2.97
N ILE A 58 1.55 7.19 2.43
CA ILE A 58 2.96 6.91 2.71
C ILE A 58 3.83 8.10 2.30
N LYS A 59 3.61 8.66 1.12
CA LYS A 59 4.35 9.83 0.65
C LYS A 59 4.15 11.04 1.57
N GLU A 60 2.93 11.29 2.01
CA GLU A 60 2.62 12.35 2.96
C GLU A 60 3.36 12.15 4.27
N LEU A 61 3.33 10.92 4.82
CA LEU A 61 4.00 10.58 6.06
C LEU A 61 5.52 10.71 5.95
N GLU A 62 6.09 10.30 4.81
CA GLU A 62 7.51 10.45 4.56
C GLU A 62 7.93 11.93 4.54
N ALA A 63 7.13 12.78 3.90
CA ALA A 63 7.36 14.21 3.85
C ALA A 63 7.27 14.83 5.25
N GLU A 64 6.25 14.50 6.01
CA GLU A 64 6.08 14.96 7.39
C GLU A 64 7.24 14.52 8.27
N ASN A 65 7.65 13.26 8.13
CA ASN A 65 8.77 12.70 8.88
C ASN A 65 10.08 13.42 8.57
N HIS A 66 10.31 13.74 7.30
CA HIS A 66 11.49 14.49 6.86
C HIS A 66 11.55 15.88 7.52
N VAL A 67 10.42 16.59 7.54
CA VAL A 67 10.32 17.91 8.17
C VAL A 67 10.57 17.80 9.67
N LEU A 68 9.97 16.82 10.34
CA LEU A 68 10.14 16.61 11.78
C LEU A 68 11.59 16.31 12.13
N ARG A 69 12.26 15.47 11.35
CA ARG A 69 13.68 15.15 11.57
C ARG A 69 14.57 16.36 11.41
N ARG A 70 14.32 17.17 10.39
CA ARG A 70 15.06 18.39 10.14
C ARG A 70 14.91 19.37 11.31
N ASN A 71 13.67 19.55 11.77
CA ASN A 71 13.39 20.44 12.90
C ASN A 71 14.05 19.92 14.20
N ALA A 72 13.98 18.62 14.43
CA ALA A 72 14.60 18.00 15.61
C ALA A 72 16.14 18.20 15.57
N THR A 73 16.75 18.03 14.42
CA THR A 73 18.19 18.24 14.24
C THR A 73 18.56 19.70 14.55
N GLN A 74 17.78 20.65 14.08
CA GLN A 74 18.00 22.08 14.35
C GLN A 74 17.89 22.39 15.83
N ILE A 75 16.89 21.82 16.51
CA ILE A 75 16.70 22.02 17.94
C ILE A 75 17.92 21.51 18.73
N VAL A 76 18.42 20.32 18.37
CA VAL A 76 19.61 19.75 19.01
C VAL A 76 20.83 20.65 18.77
N GLU A 77 21.04 21.15 17.55
CA GLU A 77 22.15 22.03 17.22
C GLU A 77 22.08 23.34 18.00
N TYR A 78 20.92 23.97 18.10
CA TYR A 78 20.73 25.18 18.87
C TYR A 78 20.94 24.94 20.35
N SER A 79 20.49 23.81 20.87
CA SER A 79 20.73 23.40 22.24
C SER A 79 22.22 23.30 22.56
N LYS A 80 22.99 22.71 21.66
CA LYS A 80 24.45 22.59 21.82
C LYS A 80 25.13 23.94 21.80
N LYS A 81 24.72 24.83 20.91
CA LYS A 81 25.25 26.19 20.83
C LYS A 81 24.94 26.97 22.10
N LEU A 82 23.74 26.84 22.61
CA LEU A 82 23.32 27.49 23.85
C LEU A 82 24.15 27.01 25.03
N ASP A 83 24.38 25.70 25.13
CA ASP A 83 25.23 25.11 26.17
C ASP A 83 26.64 25.68 26.12
N LEU A 84 27.20 25.83 24.95
CA LEU A 84 28.52 26.41 24.78
C LEU A 84 28.59 27.87 25.28
N VAL A 85 27.58 28.66 24.93
CA VAL A 85 27.49 30.06 25.39
C VAL A 85 27.37 30.13 26.91
N LEU A 86 26.50 29.30 27.48
CA LEU A 86 26.30 29.26 28.92
C LEU A 86 27.56 28.81 29.63
N SER A 87 28.28 27.84 29.10
CA SER A 87 29.55 27.38 29.65
C SER A 87 30.60 28.50 29.67
N LYS A 88 30.65 29.32 28.65
CA LYS A 88 31.60 30.41 28.55
C LYS A 88 31.27 31.57 29.51
N THR A 89 30.00 31.76 29.84
CA THR A 89 29.55 32.83 30.72
C THR A 89 29.54 32.46 32.19
N ARG A 90 29.64 31.15 32.47
CA ARG A 90 29.69 30.60 33.85
C ARG A 90 31.12 30.63 34.41
N LYS A 91 31.65 31.73 34.64
CA LYS A 91 32.96 31.81 35.31
C LYS A 91 32.83 32.51 36.66
#